data_4db9a8951808a8ea2f8c1842a8f21e6e
#
_entry.id   4db9a8951808a8ea2f8c1842a8f21e6e
#
_cell.length_a   1.000
_cell.length_b   1.000
_cell.length_c   1.000
_cell.angle_alpha   90.00
_cell.angle_beta   90.00
_cell.angle_gamma   90.00
#
_symmetry.space_group_name_H-M   'P 1'
#
loop_
_entity.id
_entity.type
_entity.pdbx_description
1 polymer ?
#
loop_
_entity_poly.entity_id
_entity_poly.type
_entity_poly.pdbx_seq_one_letter_code
_entity_poly.pdbx_strand_id
1 'polypeptide(L)'
;DRDETAFIIVDAPFRLNQTEAISWKQGTTATENGEDGLVTSNTYSAVYYPHAYTTNPATGDNVVAPASHIALYTFAYSDNVSFQWFAPAGLTRGQVQNAASVGYLTSENEFKSVSLTQGNRDTMYNAKLNPIARFPAEGVVVFGQKTLHPSASALDRVNVARLTAYLRERFSVIARPFLFEPNDEDTRRNAKSTF
;
A
#
# COMPACT_ATOMS: atom_id res chain seq x y z
N ASP A 1 -12.54 10.70 7.90
CA ASP A 1 -11.74 10.16 8.98
C ASP A 1 -12.57 9.12 9.75
N ARG A 2 -12.25 7.86 9.54
CA ARG A 2 -12.97 6.71 10.14
C ARG A 2 -12.30 6.27 11.44
N ASP A 3 -11.93 7.18 12.31
CA ASP A 3 -11.20 6.89 13.55
C ASP A 3 -9.93 6.04 13.32
N GLU A 4 -9.29 6.23 12.14
CA GLU A 4 -8.10 5.48 11.72
C GLU A 4 -8.30 3.95 11.64
N THR A 5 -9.51 3.50 11.32
CA THR A 5 -9.85 2.08 11.13
C THR A 5 -9.76 1.63 9.66
N ALA A 6 -9.48 2.54 8.74
CA ALA A 6 -9.30 2.26 7.32
C ALA A 6 -7.86 2.51 6.88
N PHE A 7 -7.40 1.72 5.90
CA PHE A 7 -6.11 1.92 5.25
C PHE A 7 -6.31 2.39 3.81
N ILE A 8 -5.62 3.47 3.42
CA ILE A 8 -5.78 4.13 2.12
C ILE A 8 -4.59 3.77 1.23
N ILE A 9 -4.86 3.36 -0.01
CA ILE A 9 -3.84 3.18 -1.03
C ILE A 9 -3.96 4.31 -2.03
N VAL A 10 -2.86 5.01 -2.28
CA VAL A 10 -2.78 6.14 -3.18
C VAL A 10 -2.00 5.74 -4.41
N ASP A 11 -2.50 6.10 -5.59
CA ASP A 11 -1.81 5.92 -6.85
C ASP A 11 -0.97 7.15 -7.20
N ALA A 12 0.20 6.90 -7.78
CA ALA A 12 0.90 7.92 -8.52
C ALA A 12 0.16 8.17 -9.85
N PRO A 13 0.24 9.38 -10.42
CA PRO A 13 -0.29 9.65 -11.76
C PRO A 13 0.26 8.69 -12.82
N PHE A 14 -0.58 8.32 -13.79
CA PHE A 14 -0.27 7.29 -14.78
C PHE A 14 0.91 7.62 -15.70
N ARG A 15 1.16 8.91 -15.91
CA ARG A 15 2.14 9.40 -16.89
C ARG A 15 3.51 9.72 -16.34
N LEU A 16 3.76 9.40 -15.09
CA LEU A 16 5.04 9.69 -14.46
C LEU A 16 6.02 8.54 -14.68
N ASN A 17 7.21 8.87 -15.15
CA ASN A 17 8.33 7.95 -15.12
C ASN A 17 8.84 7.78 -13.67
N GLN A 18 9.81 6.89 -13.45
CA GLN A 18 10.31 6.60 -12.10
C GLN A 18 10.83 7.84 -11.37
N THR A 19 11.60 8.70 -12.04
CA THR A 19 12.19 9.89 -11.42
C THR A 19 11.12 10.92 -11.09
N GLU A 20 10.20 11.14 -12.02
CA GLU A 20 9.06 12.04 -11.84
C GLU A 20 8.13 11.56 -10.72
N ALA A 21 7.87 10.26 -10.62
CA ALA A 21 7.07 9.69 -9.55
C ALA A 21 7.70 9.91 -8.15
N ILE A 22 9.04 9.83 -8.05
CA ILE A 22 9.76 10.16 -6.82
C ILE A 22 9.64 11.66 -6.52
N SER A 23 9.85 12.53 -7.52
CA SER A 23 9.73 13.99 -7.37
C SER A 23 8.31 14.40 -7.00
N TRP A 24 7.31 13.80 -7.63
CA TRP A 24 5.90 13.99 -7.29
C TRP A 24 5.61 13.58 -5.84
N LYS A 25 6.10 12.41 -5.40
CA LYS A 25 5.92 11.96 -4.01
C LYS A 25 6.58 12.90 -3.00
N GLN A 26 7.70 13.50 -3.35
CA GLN A 26 8.44 14.43 -2.50
C GLN A 26 7.92 15.87 -2.61
N GLY A 27 7.06 16.17 -3.57
CA GLY A 27 6.56 17.52 -3.84
C GLY A 27 7.64 18.51 -4.29
N THR A 28 8.72 18.01 -4.89
CA THR A 28 9.89 18.83 -5.22
C THR A 28 9.80 19.51 -6.58
N THR A 29 8.96 19.01 -7.49
CA THR A 29 8.79 19.57 -8.84
C THR A 29 7.37 19.35 -9.35
N ALA A 30 6.84 20.34 -10.07
CA ALA A 30 5.70 20.13 -10.96
C ALA A 30 6.13 19.15 -12.05
N THR A 31 5.35 18.14 -12.32
CA THR A 31 5.61 17.18 -13.39
C THR A 31 5.26 17.81 -14.73
N GLU A 32 5.80 17.29 -15.83
CA GLU A 32 5.48 17.75 -17.19
C GLU A 32 3.97 17.74 -17.50
N ASN A 33 3.21 16.94 -16.77
CA ASN A 33 1.76 16.82 -16.91
C ASN A 33 0.97 17.77 -15.98
N GLY A 34 1.63 18.71 -15.30
CA GLY A 34 0.99 19.72 -14.46
C GLY A 34 0.33 19.14 -13.20
N GLU A 35 0.76 17.98 -12.75
CA GLU A 35 0.21 17.34 -11.58
C GLU A 35 0.88 17.81 -10.30
N ASP A 36 0.08 18.21 -9.30
CA ASP A 36 0.58 18.63 -8.01
C ASP A 36 1.23 17.47 -7.25
N GLY A 37 2.31 17.77 -6.54
CA GLY A 37 3.03 16.78 -5.75
C GLY A 37 2.24 16.30 -4.53
N LEU A 38 2.43 15.02 -4.18
CA LEU A 38 1.84 14.44 -2.98
C LEU A 38 2.69 14.74 -1.74
N VAL A 39 2.48 15.90 -1.14
CA VAL A 39 3.08 16.27 0.15
C VAL A 39 2.10 15.96 1.27
N THR A 40 2.00 14.70 1.65
CA THR A 40 1.16 14.28 2.76
C THR A 40 1.89 13.32 3.69
N SER A 41 1.48 13.35 4.93
CA SER A 41 2.00 12.53 6.01
C SER A 41 0.82 11.84 6.70
N ASN A 42 0.73 10.53 6.53
CA ASN A 42 -0.37 9.75 7.10
C ASN A 42 0.10 8.32 7.40
N THR A 43 -0.16 7.86 8.62
CA THR A 43 0.21 6.52 9.07
C THR A 43 -0.60 5.40 8.37
N TYR A 44 -1.85 5.70 8.03
CA TYR A 44 -2.79 4.71 7.46
C TYR A 44 -2.95 4.86 5.95
N SER A 45 -1.89 5.29 5.28
CA SER A 45 -1.85 5.35 3.83
C SER A 45 -0.50 4.93 3.27
N ALA A 46 -0.49 4.42 2.05
CA ALA A 46 0.69 4.03 1.31
C ALA A 46 0.55 4.36 -0.18
N VAL A 47 1.65 4.65 -0.83
CA VAL A 47 1.72 4.90 -2.27
C VAL A 47 2.47 3.75 -2.94
N TYR A 48 1.97 3.31 -4.08
CA TYR A 48 2.58 2.25 -4.90
C TYR A 48 2.87 2.74 -6.30
N TYR A 49 3.92 2.21 -6.91
CA TYR A 49 4.38 2.50 -8.27
C TYR A 49 5.30 1.36 -8.76
N PRO A 50 5.35 1.06 -10.04
CA PRO A 50 4.57 1.58 -11.16
C PRO A 50 3.21 0.88 -11.32
N HIS A 51 2.45 1.31 -12.35
CA HIS A 51 1.19 0.69 -12.74
C HIS A 51 1.41 -0.64 -13.42
N ALA A 52 0.39 -1.50 -13.47
CA ALA A 52 0.49 -2.82 -14.07
C ALA A 52 -0.18 -2.87 -15.44
N TYR A 53 0.42 -3.64 -16.34
CA TYR A 53 -0.18 -4.07 -17.59
C TYR A 53 -0.80 -5.44 -17.39
N THR A 54 -2.10 -5.50 -17.46
CA THR A 54 -2.91 -6.68 -17.13
C THR A 54 -3.96 -6.94 -18.20
N THR A 55 -4.56 -8.12 -18.17
CA THR A 55 -5.67 -8.45 -19.08
C THR A 55 -7.00 -8.27 -18.34
N ASN A 56 -7.94 -7.55 -18.96
CA ASN A 56 -9.29 -7.42 -18.47
C ASN A 56 -10.00 -8.79 -18.58
N PRO A 57 -10.42 -9.40 -17.46
CA PRO A 57 -11.02 -10.73 -17.50
C PRO A 57 -12.38 -10.78 -18.21
N ALA A 58 -13.06 -9.66 -18.37
CA ALA A 58 -14.37 -9.61 -19.01
C ALA A 58 -14.27 -9.50 -20.54
N THR A 59 -13.26 -8.80 -21.07
CA THR A 59 -13.13 -8.54 -22.52
C THR A 59 -11.95 -9.28 -23.17
N GLY A 60 -10.98 -9.71 -22.37
CA GLY A 60 -9.72 -10.28 -22.86
C GLY A 60 -8.70 -9.22 -23.35
N ASP A 61 -9.05 -7.94 -23.31
CA ASP A 61 -8.17 -6.86 -23.75
C ASP A 61 -7.09 -6.56 -22.70
N ASN A 62 -5.96 -6.11 -23.19
CA ASN A 62 -4.90 -5.62 -22.31
C ASN A 62 -5.20 -4.19 -21.87
N VAL A 63 -5.11 -3.96 -20.56
CA VAL A 63 -5.39 -2.67 -19.93
C VAL A 63 -4.29 -2.29 -18.95
N VAL A 64 -4.14 -1.00 -18.70
CA VAL A 64 -3.25 -0.51 -17.63
C VAL A 64 -4.09 -0.36 -16.36
N ALA A 65 -3.77 -1.19 -15.38
CA ALA A 65 -4.40 -1.13 -14.06
C ALA A 65 -3.60 -0.25 -13.11
N PRO A 66 -4.25 0.57 -12.27
CA PRO A 66 -3.56 1.39 -11.28
C PRO A 66 -2.79 0.52 -10.28
N ALA A 67 -1.73 1.07 -9.73
CA ALA A 67 -0.89 0.38 -8.73
C ALA A 67 -1.69 -0.03 -7.48
N SER A 68 -2.71 0.77 -7.11
CA SER A 68 -3.64 0.46 -6.02
C SER A 68 -4.41 -0.84 -6.25
N HIS A 69 -4.83 -1.11 -7.48
CA HIS A 69 -5.50 -2.37 -7.83
C HIS A 69 -4.61 -3.57 -7.52
N ILE A 70 -3.34 -3.49 -7.91
CA ILE A 70 -2.36 -4.53 -7.64
C ILE A 70 -2.08 -4.70 -6.15
N ALA A 71 -1.92 -3.59 -5.44
CA ALA A 71 -1.69 -3.60 -4.01
C ALA A 71 -2.90 -4.19 -3.24
N LEU A 72 -4.13 -3.81 -3.62
CA LEU A 72 -5.36 -4.36 -3.02
C LEU A 72 -5.51 -5.86 -3.28
N TYR A 73 -5.21 -6.32 -4.50
CA TYR A 73 -5.18 -7.74 -4.80
C TYR A 73 -4.19 -8.49 -3.90
N THR A 74 -2.99 -7.95 -3.75
CA THR A 74 -1.95 -8.52 -2.88
C THR A 74 -2.37 -8.52 -1.42
N PHE A 75 -3.04 -7.47 -0.95
CA PHE A 75 -3.58 -7.41 0.42
C PHE A 75 -4.65 -8.48 0.62
N ALA A 76 -5.61 -8.59 -0.28
CA ALA A 76 -6.66 -9.60 -0.21
C ALA A 76 -6.09 -11.03 -0.25
N TYR A 77 -5.11 -11.28 -1.11
CA TYR A 77 -4.42 -12.56 -1.15
C TYR A 77 -3.69 -12.86 0.16
N SER A 78 -2.91 -11.89 0.68
CA SER A 78 -2.19 -12.03 1.95
C SER A 78 -3.15 -12.29 3.12
N ASP A 79 -4.31 -11.63 3.16
CA ASP A 79 -5.31 -11.80 4.20
C ASP A 79 -6.01 -13.16 4.14
N ASN A 80 -6.13 -13.72 2.93
CA ASN A 80 -6.72 -15.04 2.73
C ASN A 80 -5.78 -16.19 3.10
N VAL A 81 -4.47 -16.05 2.85
CA VAL A 81 -3.47 -17.11 3.13
C VAL A 81 -2.76 -16.96 4.48
N SER A 82 -2.94 -15.81 5.14
CA SER A 82 -2.28 -15.45 6.39
C SER A 82 -3.22 -14.59 7.24
N PHE A 83 -2.67 -13.65 8.01
CA PHE A 83 -3.45 -12.68 8.78
C PHE A 83 -3.20 -11.26 8.28
N GLN A 84 -4.13 -10.34 8.58
CA GLN A 84 -4.08 -8.95 8.14
C GLN A 84 -2.82 -8.19 8.58
N TRP A 85 -2.13 -8.66 9.61
CA TRP A 85 -0.88 -8.08 10.12
C TRP A 85 0.39 -8.70 9.54
N PHE A 86 0.28 -9.60 8.57
CA PHE A 86 1.43 -10.03 7.80
C PHE A 86 1.75 -9.01 6.69
N ALA A 87 3.03 -8.92 6.34
CA ALA A 87 3.48 -8.02 5.29
C ALA A 87 2.92 -8.46 3.93
N PRO A 88 2.07 -7.66 3.27
CA PRO A 88 1.55 -7.97 1.94
C PRO A 88 2.58 -7.57 0.86
N ALA A 89 3.78 -8.10 0.96
CA ALA A 89 4.90 -7.77 0.10
C ALA A 89 5.92 -8.92 0.09
N GLY A 90 6.85 -8.88 -0.85
CA GLY A 90 7.93 -9.85 -0.98
C GLY A 90 7.54 -11.07 -1.81
N LEU A 91 8.51 -11.98 -2.00
CA LEU A 91 8.39 -13.09 -2.96
C LEU A 91 7.34 -14.13 -2.57
N THR A 92 6.92 -14.19 -1.32
CA THR A 92 5.95 -15.20 -0.84
C THR A 92 4.51 -14.70 -0.91
N ARG A 93 4.24 -13.47 -0.46
CA ARG A 93 2.88 -12.90 -0.36
C ARG A 93 2.64 -11.70 -1.27
N GLY A 94 3.70 -11.16 -1.87
CA GLY A 94 3.63 -10.02 -2.76
C GLY A 94 3.50 -10.37 -4.24
N GLN A 95 3.44 -11.66 -4.60
CA GLN A 95 3.33 -12.08 -6.00
C GLN A 95 1.97 -11.70 -6.58
N VAL A 96 1.99 -11.19 -7.81
CA VAL A 96 0.82 -10.75 -8.57
C VAL A 96 0.60 -11.68 -9.75
N GLN A 97 -0.49 -12.43 -9.74
CA GLN A 97 -0.74 -13.46 -10.75
C GLN A 97 -1.27 -12.91 -12.08
N ASN A 98 -1.93 -11.75 -12.06
CA ASN A 98 -2.60 -11.18 -13.24
C ASN A 98 -1.92 -9.90 -13.74
N ALA A 99 -0.60 -9.85 -13.76
CA ALA A 99 0.17 -8.74 -14.33
C ALA A 99 1.30 -9.27 -15.21
N ALA A 100 1.31 -8.88 -16.47
CA ALA A 100 2.33 -9.28 -17.44
C ALA A 100 3.61 -8.44 -17.28
N SER A 101 3.46 -7.16 -17.01
CA SER A 101 4.55 -6.20 -16.82
C SER A 101 4.11 -5.01 -15.98
N VAL A 102 5.07 -4.15 -15.61
CA VAL A 102 4.82 -2.91 -14.88
C VAL A 102 5.43 -1.74 -15.63
N GLY A 103 4.81 -0.57 -15.51
CA GLY A 103 5.25 0.61 -16.25
C GLY A 103 4.35 1.82 -16.04
N TYR A 104 4.40 2.74 -16.98
CA TYR A 104 3.63 3.97 -16.99
C TYR A 104 3.10 4.28 -18.41
N LEU A 105 2.16 5.21 -18.51
CA LEU A 105 1.67 5.71 -19.80
C LEU A 105 2.52 6.89 -20.27
N THR A 106 2.88 6.92 -21.54
CA THR A 106 3.50 8.08 -22.17
C THR A 106 2.47 9.20 -22.41
N SER A 107 2.91 10.38 -22.84
CA SER A 107 2.03 11.48 -23.27
C SER A 107 1.07 11.06 -24.40
N GLU A 108 1.45 10.08 -25.19
CA GLU A 108 0.66 9.52 -26.31
C GLU A 108 -0.30 8.39 -25.87
N ASN A 109 -0.40 8.14 -24.55
CA ASN A 109 -1.15 7.04 -23.94
C ASN A 109 -0.64 5.64 -24.33
N GLU A 110 0.62 5.53 -24.72
CA GLU A 110 1.27 4.24 -24.93
C GLU A 110 1.84 3.70 -23.62
N PHE A 111 1.69 2.40 -23.38
CA PHE A 111 2.28 1.77 -22.21
C PHE A 111 3.78 1.54 -22.42
N LYS A 112 4.59 2.12 -21.52
CA LYS A 112 6.03 1.91 -21.47
C LYS A 112 6.41 1.08 -20.24
N SER A 113 6.92 -0.12 -20.46
CA SER A 113 7.37 -1.00 -19.40
C SER A 113 8.62 -0.45 -18.70
N VAL A 114 8.70 -0.67 -17.38
CA VAL A 114 9.83 -0.26 -16.54
C VAL A 114 10.45 -1.48 -15.89
N SER A 115 11.77 -1.58 -15.97
CA SER A 115 12.56 -2.56 -15.24
C SER A 115 13.26 -1.88 -14.07
N LEU A 116 12.83 -2.18 -12.85
CA LEU A 116 13.39 -1.59 -11.64
C LEU A 116 14.61 -2.37 -11.18
N THR A 117 15.79 -1.80 -11.28
CA THR A 117 17.01 -2.33 -10.66
C THR A 117 16.92 -2.28 -9.14
N GLN A 118 17.84 -2.95 -8.44
CA GLN A 118 17.89 -2.88 -6.98
C GLN A 118 18.04 -1.43 -6.49
N GLY A 119 18.98 -0.67 -7.06
CA GLY A 119 19.19 0.73 -6.68
C GLY A 119 17.96 1.60 -6.93
N ASN A 120 17.22 1.35 -8.02
CA ASN A 120 15.96 2.06 -8.29
C ASN A 120 14.90 1.76 -7.22
N ARG A 121 14.76 0.49 -6.84
CA ARG A 121 13.82 0.09 -5.77
C ARG A 121 14.18 0.72 -4.43
N ASP A 122 15.48 0.73 -4.09
CA ASP A 122 15.97 1.32 -2.83
C ASP A 122 15.70 2.84 -2.79
N THR A 123 15.95 3.54 -3.89
CA THR A 123 15.66 4.98 -4.00
C THR A 123 14.18 5.28 -3.84
N MET A 124 13.31 4.53 -4.54
CA MET A 124 11.85 4.66 -4.40
C MET A 124 11.40 4.37 -2.97
N TYR A 125 11.89 3.28 -2.39
CA TYR A 125 11.54 2.87 -1.04
C TYR A 125 11.95 3.90 0.02
N ASN A 126 13.10 4.55 -0.16
CA ASN A 126 13.54 5.65 0.69
C ASN A 126 12.65 6.89 0.55
N ALA A 127 12.12 7.15 -0.63
CA ALA A 127 11.12 8.19 -0.89
C ALA A 127 9.70 7.83 -0.41
N LYS A 128 9.48 6.66 0.23
CA LYS A 128 8.19 6.11 0.66
C LYS A 128 7.24 5.82 -0.52
N LEU A 129 7.80 5.52 -1.66
CA LEU A 129 7.10 5.03 -2.83
C LEU A 129 7.35 3.52 -2.93
N ASN A 130 6.34 2.71 -2.67
CA ASN A 130 6.48 1.26 -2.61
C ASN A 130 6.63 0.67 -4.02
N PRO A 131 7.76 0.03 -4.34
CA PRO A 131 7.99 -0.51 -5.67
C PRO A 131 7.18 -1.77 -5.94
N ILE A 132 6.59 -1.84 -7.14
CA ILE A 132 6.09 -3.06 -7.76
C ILE A 132 7.10 -3.42 -8.85
N ALA A 133 7.77 -4.54 -8.72
CA ALA A 133 8.89 -4.90 -9.60
C ALA A 133 8.66 -6.25 -10.26
N ARG A 134 9.20 -6.42 -11.48
CA ARG A 134 9.22 -7.69 -12.15
C ARG A 134 10.54 -8.41 -11.88
N PHE A 135 10.43 -9.64 -11.36
CA PHE A 135 11.55 -10.54 -11.15
C PHE A 135 11.54 -11.66 -12.22
N PRO A 136 12.71 -12.11 -12.70
CA PRO A 136 12.77 -13.09 -13.79
C PRO A 136 12.09 -14.43 -13.48
N ALA A 137 12.18 -14.90 -12.25
CA ALA A 137 11.63 -16.19 -11.82
C ALA A 137 10.23 -16.07 -11.20
N GLU A 138 9.95 -14.97 -10.51
CA GLU A 138 8.74 -14.81 -9.70
C GLU A 138 7.66 -13.95 -10.38
N GLY A 139 7.98 -13.32 -11.51
CA GLY A 139 7.07 -12.41 -12.21
C GLY A 139 6.94 -11.05 -11.54
N VAL A 140 5.74 -10.49 -11.56
CA VAL A 140 5.45 -9.20 -10.92
C VAL A 140 5.22 -9.39 -9.43
N VAL A 141 5.88 -8.59 -8.62
CA VAL A 141 5.86 -8.68 -7.16
C VAL A 141 5.76 -7.29 -6.54
N VAL A 142 4.86 -7.12 -5.59
CA VAL A 142 4.86 -5.97 -4.68
C VAL A 142 6.04 -6.12 -3.73
N PHE A 143 7.01 -5.20 -3.82
CA PHE A 143 8.28 -5.31 -3.10
C PHE A 143 8.55 -4.16 -2.13
N GLY A 144 7.49 -3.54 -1.63
CA GLY A 144 7.55 -2.47 -0.64
C GLY A 144 6.34 -2.47 0.28
N GLN A 145 6.53 -1.99 1.51
CA GLN A 145 5.48 -1.88 2.52
C GLN A 145 5.67 -0.69 3.46
N LYS A 146 6.11 0.46 2.93
CA LYS A 146 6.18 1.70 3.70
C LYS A 146 4.87 2.46 3.66
N THR A 147 4.48 2.99 4.82
CA THR A 147 3.40 3.99 4.92
C THR A 147 3.93 5.40 4.66
N LEU A 148 3.02 6.37 4.60
CA LEU A 148 3.37 7.78 4.52
C LEU A 148 3.69 8.39 5.91
N HIS A 149 3.90 7.57 6.94
CA HIS A 149 4.27 8.04 8.27
C HIS A 149 5.55 8.90 8.23
N PRO A 150 5.59 10.08 8.87
CA PRO A 150 6.67 11.05 8.67
C PRO A 150 8.03 10.58 9.18
N SER A 151 8.05 9.90 10.31
CA SER A 151 9.27 9.48 11.00
C SER A 151 9.52 7.99 10.90
N ALA A 152 10.77 7.57 11.13
CA ALA A 152 11.10 6.15 11.26
C ALA A 152 10.55 5.59 12.58
N SER A 153 9.57 4.71 12.47
CA SER A 153 8.93 4.02 13.61
C SER A 153 8.33 2.70 13.15
N ALA A 154 7.79 1.92 14.07
CA ALA A 154 7.06 0.71 13.70
C ALA A 154 5.84 1.00 12.81
N LEU A 155 5.22 2.17 12.96
CA LEU A 155 4.06 2.62 12.18
C LEU A 155 4.43 3.06 10.75
N ASP A 156 5.70 3.12 10.39
CA ASP A 156 6.13 3.36 9.01
C ASP A 156 5.99 2.11 8.11
N ARG A 157 5.42 1.02 8.66
CA ARG A 157 5.19 -0.25 7.97
C ARG A 157 3.71 -0.52 7.77
N VAL A 158 3.34 -0.91 6.54
CA VAL A 158 1.95 -1.21 6.17
C VAL A 158 1.34 -2.30 7.06
N ASN A 159 2.07 -3.37 7.34
CA ASN A 159 1.58 -4.46 8.16
C ASN A 159 1.28 -4.02 9.60
N VAL A 160 2.11 -3.17 10.20
CA VAL A 160 1.90 -2.64 11.55
C VAL A 160 0.74 -1.64 11.59
N ALA A 161 0.66 -0.74 10.59
CA ALA A 161 -0.46 0.20 10.48
C ALA A 161 -1.80 -0.56 10.33
N ARG A 162 -1.85 -1.61 9.50
CA ARG A 162 -3.03 -2.45 9.34
C ARG A 162 -3.39 -3.22 10.62
N LEU A 163 -2.39 -3.75 11.33
CA LEU A 163 -2.61 -4.35 12.65
C LEU A 163 -3.24 -3.35 13.63
N THR A 164 -2.69 -2.13 13.68
CA THR A 164 -3.21 -1.10 14.58
C THR A 164 -4.65 -0.72 14.25
N ALA A 165 -4.98 -0.56 12.96
CA ALA A 165 -6.36 -0.31 12.52
C ALA A 165 -7.30 -1.46 12.91
N TYR A 166 -6.90 -2.71 12.69
CA TYR A 166 -7.65 -3.91 13.07
C TYR A 166 -7.89 -3.98 14.59
N LEU A 167 -6.84 -3.79 15.39
CA LEU A 167 -6.96 -3.81 16.85
C LEU A 167 -7.87 -2.70 17.37
N ARG A 168 -7.79 -1.51 16.80
CA ARG A 168 -8.65 -0.38 17.17
C ARG A 168 -10.13 -0.70 16.94
N GLU A 169 -10.46 -1.28 15.79
CA GLU A 169 -11.81 -1.72 15.50
C GLU A 169 -12.26 -2.81 16.49
N ARG A 170 -11.44 -3.84 16.73
CA ARG A 170 -11.78 -4.93 17.65
C ARG A 170 -11.96 -4.44 19.08
N PHE A 171 -11.04 -3.61 19.55
CA PHE A 171 -11.13 -3.07 20.91
C PHE A 171 -12.35 -2.17 21.10
N SER A 172 -12.73 -1.39 20.10
CA SER A 172 -13.94 -0.56 20.17
C SER A 172 -15.21 -1.40 20.33
N VAL A 173 -15.27 -2.57 19.73
CA VAL A 173 -16.40 -3.52 19.88
C VAL A 173 -16.36 -4.21 21.24
N ILE A 174 -15.20 -4.71 21.66
CA ILE A 174 -15.02 -5.43 22.94
C ILE A 174 -15.24 -4.49 24.13
N ALA A 175 -14.90 -3.21 23.99
CA ALA A 175 -15.07 -2.23 25.07
C ALA A 175 -16.54 -1.81 25.33
N ARG A 176 -17.44 -2.03 24.38
CA ARG A 176 -18.86 -1.59 24.51
C ARG A 176 -19.58 -2.07 25.78
N PRO A 177 -19.43 -3.33 26.24
CA PRO A 177 -20.08 -3.78 27.46
C PRO A 177 -19.59 -3.08 28.72
N PHE A 178 -18.40 -2.46 28.68
CA PHE A 178 -17.82 -1.77 29.84
C PHE A 178 -18.18 -0.26 29.88
N LEU A 179 -18.92 0.23 28.87
CA LEU A 179 -19.44 1.60 28.91
C LEU A 179 -20.45 1.71 30.06
N PHE A 180 -20.28 2.73 30.89
CA PHE A 180 -21.11 3.01 32.07
C PHE A 180 -20.92 2.05 33.26
N GLU A 181 -20.04 1.07 33.19
CA GLU A 181 -19.69 0.25 34.34
C GLU A 181 -18.79 1.03 35.32
N PRO A 182 -18.93 0.78 36.64
CA PRO A 182 -18.08 1.41 37.63
C PRO A 182 -16.62 1.04 37.45
N ASN A 183 -15.73 1.98 37.71
CA ASN A 183 -14.28 1.75 37.57
C ASN A 183 -13.70 1.07 38.83
N ASP A 184 -14.16 -0.14 39.12
CA ASP A 184 -13.69 -0.98 40.23
C ASP A 184 -12.70 -2.05 39.75
N GLU A 185 -12.20 -2.84 40.71
CA GLU A 185 -11.18 -3.86 40.42
C GLU A 185 -11.78 -5.05 39.63
N ASP A 186 -13.04 -5.40 39.88
CA ASP A 186 -13.69 -6.49 39.17
C ASP A 186 -13.97 -6.16 37.72
N THR A 187 -14.45 -4.95 37.43
CA THR A 187 -14.62 -4.45 36.07
C THR A 187 -13.30 -4.41 35.30
N ARG A 188 -12.21 -3.92 35.94
CA ARG A 188 -10.88 -3.92 35.30
C ARG A 188 -10.36 -5.32 35.04
N ARG A 189 -10.58 -6.28 35.97
CA ARG A 189 -10.19 -7.68 35.79
C ARG A 189 -10.97 -8.33 34.66
N ASN A 190 -12.28 -8.11 34.59
CA ASN A 190 -13.14 -8.62 33.53
C ASN A 190 -12.74 -8.03 32.18
N ALA A 191 -12.53 -6.72 32.09
CA ALA A 191 -12.03 -6.08 30.88
C ALA A 191 -10.70 -6.71 30.44
N LYS A 192 -9.71 -6.81 31.36
CA LYS A 192 -8.40 -7.41 31.04
C LYS A 192 -8.48 -8.86 30.57
N SER A 193 -9.45 -9.63 31.03
CA SER A 193 -9.64 -11.03 30.61
C SER A 193 -10.33 -11.14 29.25
N THR A 194 -11.03 -10.10 28.81
CA THR A 194 -11.78 -10.04 27.54
C THR A 194 -10.91 -9.53 26.40
N PHE A 195 -9.93 -8.66 26.68
CA PHE A 195 -8.93 -8.15 25.72
C PHE A 195 -7.75 -9.12 25.54
#